data_b6f2b69814c0744e63132282b0bf929e
#
_entry.id   b6f2b69814c0744e63132282b0bf929e
#
_cell.length_a   1.000
_cell.length_b   1.000
_cell.length_c   1.000
_cell.angle_alpha   90.00
_cell.angle_beta   90.00
_cell.angle_gamma   90.00
#
_symmetry.space_group_name_H-M   'P 1'
#
loop_
_entity.id
_entity.type
_entity.pdbx_description
1 polymer ?
#
loop_
_entity_poly.entity_id
_entity_poly.type
_entity_poly.pdbx_seq_one_letter_code
_entity_poly.pdbx_strand_id
1 'polypeptide(L)'
;MHVPPHLPNADAAHPGTRPGARPRRPLLALLLAFVAMLPVAAAPARAEQVDLQLVLAADVSRSVDAEEFALQREGYATAFQDPRVLRAIRSGPLGRIAVCFVEWSGEWEQHVTVDWTVIRDEESAKDFAAALVARPRPFAGRTAIGAAIDHAVARFAQSGHQSQRRTIDVSGDGTNTNGKLPSVARDAAVAQGIVINGLVILSPVPMPWNPYHTHPPGGLGNYFQENVAGGPGSFVMVVEDFQSFAYAIANKLVREIAEAPGPGAR
;
A
#
# COMPACT_ATOMS: atom_id res chain seq x y z
N MET A 1 -48.65 26.42 68.82
CA MET A 1 -49.50 27.53 69.17
C MET A 1 -50.28 28.01 67.96
N HIS A 2 -51.55 27.73 68.07
CA HIS A 2 -52.69 28.44 67.55
C HIS A 2 -53.10 28.36 66.07
N VAL A 3 -54.11 27.61 65.96
CA VAL A 3 -55.13 27.38 64.95
C VAL A 3 -56.17 28.53 65.01
N PRO A 4 -57.19 28.57 64.16
CA PRO A 4 -57.54 29.15 62.88
C PRO A 4 -58.60 30.33 63.15
N PRO A 5 -59.61 30.62 62.38
CA PRO A 5 -60.44 30.02 61.34
C PRO A 5 -61.10 30.94 60.31
N HIS A 6 -61.95 30.35 59.50
CA HIS A 6 -63.24 30.74 58.95
C HIS A 6 -63.39 31.13 57.46
N LEU A 7 -64.14 30.22 56.83
CA LEU A 7 -65.08 30.41 55.68
C LEU A 7 -66.21 31.34 56.04
N PRO A 8 -67.06 31.85 55.14
CA PRO A 8 -67.95 31.09 54.33
C PRO A 8 -68.41 31.70 52.94
N ASN A 9 -69.00 30.80 52.15
CA ASN A 9 -70.22 30.80 51.26
C ASN A 9 -70.53 32.09 50.44
N ALA A 10 -71.01 31.98 49.24
CA ALA A 10 -72.22 31.36 48.68
C ALA A 10 -72.39 31.72 47.20
N ASP A 11 -72.90 30.75 46.43
CA ASP A 11 -73.95 30.83 45.40
C ASP A 11 -73.88 31.89 44.26
N ALA A 12 -73.89 31.35 42.99
CA ALA A 12 -75.08 31.50 42.14
C ALA A 12 -74.81 31.12 40.65
N ALA A 13 -75.59 30.19 40.19
CA ALA A 13 -76.26 30.16 38.87
C ALA A 13 -75.51 30.05 37.53
N HIS A 14 -75.80 28.93 36.85
CA HIS A 14 -75.68 28.65 35.43
C HIS A 14 -76.37 29.67 34.50
N PRO A 15 -76.02 29.76 33.17
CA PRO A 15 -76.38 28.72 32.22
C PRO A 15 -75.43 28.51 31.02
N GLY A 16 -75.51 27.31 30.53
CA GLY A 16 -75.25 26.66 29.27
C GLY A 16 -74.63 27.37 28.08
N THR A 17 -73.62 26.72 27.52
CA THR A 17 -73.32 26.86 26.09
C THR A 17 -72.78 25.57 25.51
N ARG A 18 -73.14 25.32 24.28
CA ARG A 18 -73.14 24.16 23.39
C ARG A 18 -71.71 23.58 23.12
N PRO A 19 -71.64 22.29 22.68
CA PRO A 19 -70.39 21.65 22.35
C PRO A 19 -69.88 22.09 20.97
N GLY A 20 -68.68 22.71 20.96
CA GLY A 20 -67.97 23.07 19.74
C GLY A 20 -67.29 21.89 19.13
N ALA A 21 -67.48 21.68 17.84
CA ALA A 21 -66.92 20.66 17.01
C ALA A 21 -65.37 20.66 17.01
N ARG A 22 -64.74 19.54 17.33
CA ARG A 22 -63.31 19.34 17.16
C ARG A 22 -62.98 19.20 15.67
N PRO A 23 -61.99 19.93 15.12
CA PRO A 23 -61.55 19.70 13.75
C PRO A 23 -60.74 18.40 13.71
N ARG A 24 -61.18 17.49 12.85
CA ARG A 24 -60.45 16.30 12.46
C ARG A 24 -59.19 16.73 11.66
N ARG A 25 -58.03 16.71 12.27
CA ARG A 25 -56.76 16.86 11.58
C ARG A 25 -56.46 15.58 10.77
N PRO A 26 -56.15 15.66 9.47
CA PRO A 26 -55.94 14.50 8.65
C PRO A 26 -54.64 13.78 9.02
N LEU A 27 -54.74 12.52 9.35
CA LEU A 27 -53.60 11.58 9.56
C LEU A 27 -52.73 11.37 8.30
N LEU A 28 -53.07 12.03 7.19
CA LEU A 28 -52.38 11.85 5.91
C LEU A 28 -51.05 12.61 5.78
N ALA A 29 -50.79 13.61 6.64
CA ALA A 29 -49.57 14.42 6.56
C ALA A 29 -48.32 13.76 7.24
N LEU A 30 -48.54 12.74 8.07
CA LEU A 30 -47.44 12.08 8.78
C LEU A 30 -46.80 10.92 7.99
N LEU A 31 -47.49 10.37 6.98
CA LEU A 31 -46.94 9.28 6.16
C LEU A 31 -46.01 9.75 5.04
N LEU A 32 -46.08 11.01 4.61
CA LEU A 32 -45.24 11.56 3.54
C LEU A 32 -43.87 12.01 4.04
N ALA A 33 -43.69 12.25 5.34
CA ALA A 33 -42.39 12.66 5.92
C ALA A 33 -41.46 11.48 6.22
N PHE A 34 -41.95 10.24 6.24
CA PHE A 34 -41.12 9.07 6.56
C PHE A 34 -40.50 8.39 5.31
N VAL A 35 -40.93 8.77 4.10
CA VAL A 35 -40.39 8.21 2.84
C VAL A 35 -39.10 8.93 2.39
N ALA A 36 -38.76 10.10 2.95
CA ALA A 36 -37.63 10.92 2.51
C ALA A 36 -36.29 10.59 3.18
N MET A 37 -36.24 9.60 4.07
CA MET A 37 -34.99 9.18 4.75
C MET A 37 -34.63 7.72 4.46
N LEU A 38 -34.79 7.28 3.22
CA LEU A 38 -34.09 6.08 2.80
C LEU A 38 -32.60 6.45 2.66
N PRO A 39 -31.68 5.79 3.40
CA PRO A 39 -30.26 6.01 3.16
C PRO A 39 -29.99 5.63 1.70
N VAL A 40 -29.54 6.57 0.90
CA VAL A 40 -28.92 6.29 -0.39
C VAL A 40 -27.74 5.41 -0.05
N ALA A 41 -27.89 4.09 -0.22
CA ALA A 41 -26.79 3.16 -0.13
C ALA A 41 -25.78 3.63 -1.16
N ALA A 42 -24.66 4.21 -0.70
CA ALA A 42 -23.56 4.55 -1.55
C ALA A 42 -23.14 3.25 -2.24
N ALA A 43 -23.28 3.19 -3.56
CA ALA A 43 -22.79 2.06 -4.34
C ALA A 43 -21.32 1.85 -3.94
N PRO A 44 -20.86 0.61 -3.66
CA PRO A 44 -19.48 0.37 -3.33
C PRO A 44 -18.63 0.98 -4.43
N ALA A 45 -17.71 1.86 -4.04
CA ALA A 45 -16.78 2.47 -4.98
C ALA A 45 -16.09 1.33 -5.74
N ARG A 46 -16.33 1.26 -7.05
CA ARG A 46 -15.73 0.21 -7.88
C ARG A 46 -14.22 0.39 -7.80
N ALA A 47 -13.52 -0.68 -7.42
CA ALA A 47 -12.07 -0.65 -7.36
C ALA A 47 -11.48 -0.19 -8.69
N GLU A 48 -10.56 0.77 -8.64
CA GLU A 48 -9.94 1.31 -9.85
C GLU A 48 -9.09 0.25 -10.54
N GLN A 49 -9.29 0.07 -11.86
CA GLN A 49 -8.52 -0.86 -12.66
C GLN A 49 -7.18 -0.25 -13.03
N VAL A 50 -6.10 -1.01 -12.89
CA VAL A 50 -4.73 -0.62 -13.24
C VAL A 50 -4.04 -1.73 -14.02
N ASP A 51 -3.02 -1.40 -14.82
CA ASP A 51 -2.28 -2.37 -15.62
C ASP A 51 -1.40 -3.29 -14.75
N LEU A 52 -0.90 -2.74 -13.64
CA LEU A 52 -0.01 -3.43 -12.70
C LEU A 52 -0.25 -2.91 -11.29
N GLN A 53 -0.31 -3.82 -10.30
CA GLN A 53 -0.08 -3.49 -8.89
C GLN A 53 1.36 -3.87 -8.55
N LEU A 54 2.15 -2.90 -8.11
CA LEU A 54 3.57 -3.05 -7.82
C LEU A 54 3.85 -2.67 -6.36
N VAL A 55 4.39 -3.61 -5.58
CA VAL A 55 4.94 -3.32 -4.26
C VAL A 55 6.47 -3.26 -4.39
N LEU A 56 7.03 -2.10 -4.10
CA LEU A 56 8.47 -1.91 -3.98
C LEU A 56 8.86 -2.15 -2.51
N ALA A 57 9.60 -3.21 -2.25
CA ALA A 57 10.05 -3.59 -0.92
C ALA A 57 11.56 -3.32 -0.81
N ALA A 58 11.92 -2.17 -0.24
CA ALA A 58 13.28 -1.67 -0.15
C ALA A 58 13.92 -2.02 1.19
N ASP A 59 15.07 -2.67 1.16
CA ASP A 59 15.89 -2.97 2.32
C ASP A 59 16.45 -1.68 2.94
N VAL A 60 16.21 -1.51 4.23
CA VAL A 60 16.81 -0.45 5.05
C VAL A 60 17.48 -1.06 6.30
N SER A 61 17.95 -2.30 6.19
CA SER A 61 18.66 -3.00 7.27
C SER A 61 20.00 -2.33 7.58
N ARG A 62 20.67 -2.80 8.61
CA ARG A 62 21.89 -2.17 9.14
C ARG A 62 23.07 -2.15 8.16
N SER A 63 23.07 -3.03 7.15
CA SER A 63 24.09 -3.03 6.09
C SER A 63 24.04 -1.80 5.20
N VAL A 64 22.84 -1.25 5.00
CA VAL A 64 22.62 0.00 4.26
C VAL A 64 22.94 1.18 5.18
N ASP A 65 23.98 1.94 4.87
CA ASP A 65 24.34 3.11 5.66
C ASP A 65 23.45 4.34 5.37
N ALA A 66 23.77 5.49 5.96
CA ALA A 66 22.91 6.68 5.81
C ALA A 66 23.02 7.33 4.42
N GLU A 67 24.17 7.26 3.77
CA GLU A 67 24.39 7.76 2.42
C GLU A 67 23.72 6.83 1.40
N GLU A 68 23.92 5.54 1.53
CA GLU A 68 23.28 4.51 0.71
C GLU A 68 21.76 4.56 0.79
N PHE A 69 21.22 4.77 1.99
CA PHE A 69 19.78 4.98 2.19
C PHE A 69 19.27 6.22 1.44
N ALA A 70 20.00 7.33 1.49
CA ALA A 70 19.64 8.53 0.74
C ALA A 70 19.67 8.28 -0.77
N LEU A 71 20.75 7.67 -1.28
CA LEU A 71 20.91 7.30 -2.69
C LEU A 71 19.80 6.35 -3.17
N GLN A 72 19.41 5.38 -2.34
CA GLN A 72 18.30 4.47 -2.67
C GLN A 72 16.99 5.23 -2.85
N ARG A 73 16.60 6.09 -1.91
CA ARG A 73 15.37 6.88 -2.01
C ARG A 73 15.37 7.86 -3.17
N GLU A 74 16.45 8.60 -3.34
CA GLU A 74 16.64 9.52 -4.46
C GLU A 74 16.63 8.77 -5.80
N GLY A 75 17.20 7.58 -5.83
CA GLY A 75 17.20 6.70 -6.98
C GLY A 75 15.80 6.28 -7.40
N TYR A 76 14.96 5.82 -6.47
CA TYR A 76 13.55 5.53 -6.75
C TYR A 76 12.79 6.79 -7.20
N ALA A 77 12.96 7.91 -6.49
CA ALA A 77 12.30 9.16 -6.84
C ALA A 77 12.67 9.66 -8.25
N THR A 78 13.94 9.54 -8.62
CA THR A 78 14.44 9.87 -9.96
C THR A 78 13.91 8.90 -11.02
N ALA A 79 13.89 7.61 -10.72
CA ALA A 79 13.45 6.58 -11.66
C ALA A 79 11.98 6.73 -12.05
N PHE A 80 11.08 7.07 -11.12
CA PHE A 80 9.67 7.31 -11.43
C PHE A 80 9.46 8.57 -12.29
N GLN A 81 10.38 9.53 -12.26
CA GLN A 81 10.37 10.72 -13.11
C GLN A 81 11.08 10.50 -14.46
N ASP A 82 11.72 9.35 -14.66
CA ASP A 82 12.39 9.03 -15.94
C ASP A 82 11.35 8.92 -17.07
N PRO A 83 11.55 9.66 -18.19
CA PRO A 83 10.64 9.59 -19.34
C PRO A 83 10.43 8.18 -19.91
N ARG A 84 11.40 7.27 -19.74
CA ARG A 84 11.29 5.87 -20.20
C ARG A 84 10.28 5.11 -19.35
N VAL A 85 10.29 5.31 -18.04
CA VAL A 85 9.34 4.70 -17.08
C VAL A 85 7.94 5.23 -17.35
N LEU A 86 7.78 6.54 -17.50
CA LEU A 86 6.48 7.16 -17.84
C LEU A 86 5.93 6.67 -19.17
N ARG A 87 6.79 6.51 -20.19
CA ARG A 87 6.37 5.90 -21.47
C ARG A 87 5.93 4.46 -21.31
N ALA A 88 6.66 3.65 -20.53
CA ALA A 88 6.28 2.28 -20.25
C ALA A 88 4.89 2.20 -19.57
N ILE A 89 4.63 3.05 -18.57
CA ILE A 89 3.32 3.13 -17.89
C ILE A 89 2.22 3.48 -18.91
N ARG A 90 2.43 4.52 -19.71
CA ARG A 90 1.44 5.00 -20.70
C ARG A 90 1.19 4.03 -21.86
N SER A 91 2.12 3.10 -22.11
CA SER A 91 1.97 2.10 -23.16
C SER A 91 1.06 0.93 -22.77
N GLY A 92 0.73 0.77 -21.49
CA GLY A 92 -0.22 -0.23 -21.03
C GLY A 92 -1.65 0.05 -21.49
N PRO A 93 -2.52 -0.97 -21.51
CA PRO A 93 -3.92 -0.84 -21.95
C PRO A 93 -4.73 0.22 -21.20
N LEU A 94 -4.43 0.44 -19.92
CA LEU A 94 -5.08 1.44 -19.06
C LEU A 94 -4.21 2.69 -18.86
N GLY A 95 -2.93 2.62 -19.22
CA GLY A 95 -1.96 3.71 -19.12
C GLY A 95 -1.66 4.14 -17.69
N ARG A 96 -1.81 3.24 -16.71
CA ARG A 96 -1.62 3.52 -15.29
C ARG A 96 -1.28 2.28 -14.48
N ILE A 97 -0.47 2.47 -13.44
CA ILE A 97 -0.11 1.43 -12.47
C ILE A 97 -0.42 1.92 -11.06
N ALA A 98 -0.66 1.00 -10.12
CA ALA A 98 -0.71 1.31 -8.69
C ALA A 98 0.59 0.85 -8.03
N VAL A 99 1.23 1.72 -7.28
CA VAL A 99 2.52 1.47 -6.61
C VAL A 99 2.37 1.70 -5.12
N CYS A 100 2.93 0.79 -4.32
CA CYS A 100 3.10 0.91 -2.88
C CYS A 100 4.58 0.77 -2.54
N PHE A 101 5.13 1.67 -1.73
CA PHE A 101 6.52 1.63 -1.30
C PHE A 101 6.62 1.23 0.17
N VAL A 102 7.31 0.13 0.42
CA VAL A 102 7.53 -0.46 1.74
C VAL A 102 9.02 -0.48 2.03
N GLU A 103 9.42 0.01 3.18
CA GLU A 103 10.75 -0.18 3.73
C GLU A 103 10.73 -1.29 4.76
N TRP A 104 11.77 -2.13 4.75
CA TRP A 104 11.84 -3.27 5.63
C TRP A 104 13.26 -3.51 6.15
N SER A 105 13.35 -4.16 7.33
CA SER A 105 14.60 -4.66 7.87
C SER A 105 14.38 -5.96 8.66
N GLY A 106 14.23 -5.93 9.96
CA GLY A 106 13.99 -7.10 10.81
C GLY A 106 12.61 -7.73 10.63
N GLU A 107 12.37 -8.85 11.29
CA GLU A 107 11.16 -9.66 11.16
C GLU A 107 9.87 -8.88 11.48
N TRP A 108 9.94 -7.89 12.37
CA TRP A 108 8.79 -7.06 12.78
C TRP A 108 8.94 -5.59 12.33
N GLU A 109 9.85 -5.34 11.41
CA GLU A 109 10.20 -4.00 10.94
C GLU A 109 9.86 -3.85 9.46
N GLN A 110 8.58 -3.61 9.16
CA GLN A 110 8.06 -3.25 7.85
C GLN A 110 7.25 -1.96 7.99
N HIS A 111 7.53 -0.99 7.14
CA HIS A 111 6.90 0.32 7.15
C HIS A 111 6.41 0.70 5.76
N VAL A 112 5.14 1.09 5.66
CA VAL A 112 4.60 1.65 4.42
C VAL A 112 5.00 3.11 4.37
N THR A 113 6.01 3.42 3.57
CA THR A 113 6.54 4.78 3.41
C THR A 113 5.64 5.61 2.50
N VAL A 114 5.18 5.01 1.38
CA VAL A 114 4.14 5.59 0.51
C VAL A 114 3.10 4.52 0.24
N ASP A 115 1.86 4.81 0.64
CA ASP A 115 0.74 3.90 0.41
C ASP A 115 0.33 3.90 -1.08
N TRP A 116 -0.55 2.99 -1.44
CA TRP A 116 -0.99 2.79 -2.81
C TRP A 116 -1.30 4.10 -3.51
N THR A 117 -0.53 4.40 -4.54
CA THR A 117 -0.61 5.61 -5.35
C THR A 117 -0.70 5.21 -6.82
N VAL A 118 -1.68 5.78 -7.53
CA VAL A 118 -1.81 5.57 -8.97
C VAL A 118 -0.88 6.51 -9.71
N ILE A 119 0.01 5.94 -10.52
CA ILE A 119 0.94 6.69 -11.39
C ILE A 119 0.48 6.52 -12.84
N ARG A 120 0.23 7.65 -13.52
CA ARG A 120 -0.27 7.72 -14.90
C ARG A 120 0.38 8.82 -15.74
N ASP A 121 0.95 9.82 -15.09
CA ASP A 121 1.50 11.03 -15.70
C ASP A 121 2.67 11.59 -14.88
N GLU A 122 3.23 12.70 -15.36
CA GLU A 122 4.36 13.35 -14.70
C GLU A 122 4.00 13.96 -13.35
N GLU A 123 2.76 14.42 -13.17
CA GLU A 123 2.30 15.02 -11.91
C GLU A 123 2.23 13.95 -10.82
N SER A 124 1.52 12.85 -11.07
CA SER A 124 1.41 11.72 -10.14
C SER A 124 2.78 11.07 -9.84
N ALA A 125 3.69 11.04 -10.81
CA ALA A 125 5.06 10.56 -10.59
C ALA A 125 5.88 11.50 -9.70
N LYS A 126 5.75 12.82 -9.88
CA LYS A 126 6.39 13.82 -9.01
C LYS A 126 5.87 13.79 -7.58
N ASP A 127 4.56 13.63 -7.41
CA ASP A 127 3.94 13.54 -6.09
C ASP A 127 4.43 12.29 -5.35
N PHE A 128 4.49 11.15 -6.04
CA PHE A 128 5.06 9.91 -5.50
C PHE A 128 6.53 10.09 -5.11
N ALA A 129 7.36 10.67 -5.99
CA ALA A 129 8.77 10.93 -5.75
C ALA A 129 8.99 11.87 -4.54
N ALA A 130 8.20 12.93 -4.43
CA ALA A 130 8.25 13.86 -3.30
C ALA A 130 7.88 13.17 -1.98
N ALA A 131 6.85 12.30 -2.00
CA ALA A 131 6.45 11.54 -0.83
C ALA A 131 7.52 10.55 -0.35
N LEU A 132 8.29 9.97 -1.27
CA LEU A 132 9.42 9.08 -0.94
C LEU A 132 10.50 9.79 -0.14
N VAL A 133 10.98 10.96 -0.62
CA VAL A 133 12.13 11.64 -0.01
C VAL A 133 11.78 12.41 1.26
N ALA A 134 10.51 12.72 1.48
CA ALA A 134 10.06 13.53 2.61
C ALA A 134 10.09 12.80 3.97
N ARG A 135 10.23 11.47 4.00
CA ARG A 135 10.10 10.68 5.22
C ARG A 135 11.46 10.34 5.84
N PRO A 136 11.61 10.32 7.18
CA PRO A 136 12.82 9.83 7.81
C PRO A 136 12.95 8.31 7.64
N ARG A 137 14.16 7.77 7.82
CA ARG A 137 14.37 6.31 7.89
C ARG A 137 13.65 5.75 9.12
N PRO A 138 12.80 4.72 8.95
CA PRO A 138 11.97 4.23 10.06
C PRO A 138 12.75 3.39 11.07
N PHE A 139 13.73 2.60 10.62
CA PHE A 139 14.53 1.67 11.43
C PHE A 139 15.80 1.24 10.67
N ALA A 140 16.66 0.46 11.34
CA ALA A 140 17.86 -0.14 10.77
C ALA A 140 18.20 -1.43 11.54
N GLY A 141 17.39 -2.46 11.36
CA GLY A 141 17.50 -3.74 12.05
C GLY A 141 18.30 -4.80 11.30
N ARG A 142 17.87 -6.05 11.46
CA ARG A 142 18.37 -7.21 10.72
C ARG A 142 17.76 -7.26 9.34
N THR A 143 18.06 -8.33 8.58
CA THR A 143 17.57 -8.52 7.21
C THR A 143 16.61 -9.71 7.18
N ALA A 144 15.29 -9.43 7.10
CA ALA A 144 14.23 -10.42 7.12
C ALA A 144 13.43 -10.42 5.81
N ILE A 145 14.04 -10.91 4.73
CA ILE A 145 13.45 -10.91 3.37
C ILE A 145 12.11 -11.66 3.32
N GLY A 146 12.01 -12.81 4.03
CA GLY A 146 10.76 -13.57 4.05
C GLY A 146 9.60 -12.80 4.68
N ALA A 147 9.86 -12.03 5.75
CA ALA A 147 8.86 -11.16 6.37
C ALA A 147 8.48 -9.98 5.49
N ALA A 148 9.45 -9.41 4.76
CA ALA A 148 9.20 -8.35 3.77
C ALA A 148 8.27 -8.84 2.65
N ILE A 149 8.49 -10.06 2.12
CA ILE A 149 7.62 -10.67 1.11
C ILE A 149 6.21 -10.89 1.67
N ASP A 150 6.06 -11.48 2.86
CA ASP A 150 4.74 -11.71 3.47
C ASP A 150 3.98 -10.38 3.69
N HIS A 151 4.69 -9.35 4.16
CA HIS A 151 4.10 -8.01 4.32
C HIS A 151 3.66 -7.44 2.97
N ALA A 152 4.49 -7.52 1.94
CA ALA A 152 4.16 -7.06 0.58
C ALA A 152 2.94 -7.79 0.00
N VAL A 153 2.83 -9.11 0.21
CA VAL A 153 1.65 -9.89 -0.17
C VAL A 153 0.39 -9.35 0.50
N ALA A 154 0.45 -9.07 1.80
CA ALA A 154 -0.69 -8.52 2.54
C ALA A 154 -1.14 -7.14 2.03
N ARG A 155 -0.24 -6.34 1.43
CA ARG A 155 -0.58 -5.03 0.87
C ARG A 155 -1.54 -5.12 -0.31
N PHE A 156 -1.49 -6.16 -1.14
CA PHE A 156 -2.40 -6.28 -2.29
C PHE A 156 -3.87 -6.34 -1.87
N ALA A 157 -4.20 -7.00 -0.76
CA ALA A 157 -5.57 -7.05 -0.24
C ALA A 157 -6.08 -5.69 0.25
N GLN A 158 -5.19 -4.73 0.50
CA GLN A 158 -5.50 -3.41 1.04
C GLN A 158 -5.41 -2.31 -0.03
N SER A 159 -5.12 -2.66 -1.29
CA SER A 159 -4.81 -1.67 -2.33
C SER A 159 -6.02 -0.82 -2.79
N GLY A 160 -7.23 -1.33 -2.69
CA GLY A 160 -8.40 -0.70 -3.30
C GLY A 160 -8.38 -0.68 -4.84
N HIS A 161 -7.35 -1.23 -5.48
CA HIS A 161 -7.18 -1.33 -6.93
C HIS A 161 -7.32 -2.77 -7.40
N GLN A 162 -7.53 -2.97 -8.69
CA GLN A 162 -7.57 -4.29 -9.32
C GLN A 162 -6.65 -4.36 -10.52
N SER A 163 -5.85 -5.43 -10.60
CA SER A 163 -5.02 -5.76 -11.75
C SER A 163 -4.90 -7.28 -11.88
N GLN A 164 -4.72 -7.75 -13.10
CA GLN A 164 -4.33 -9.14 -13.37
C GLN A 164 -2.84 -9.38 -13.09
N ARG A 165 -2.05 -8.31 -13.00
CA ARG A 165 -0.61 -8.36 -12.74
C ARG A 165 -0.31 -7.81 -11.36
N ARG A 166 0.31 -8.66 -10.52
CA ARG A 166 0.76 -8.28 -9.18
C ARG A 166 2.23 -8.65 -9.06
N THR A 167 3.06 -7.65 -8.80
CA THR A 167 4.51 -7.82 -8.71
C THR A 167 5.03 -7.25 -7.39
N ILE A 168 5.94 -7.97 -6.77
CA ILE A 168 6.77 -7.49 -5.66
C ILE A 168 8.19 -7.32 -6.20
N ASP A 169 8.76 -6.14 -6.03
CA ASP A 169 10.16 -5.87 -6.28
C ASP A 169 10.91 -5.82 -4.95
N VAL A 170 11.79 -6.79 -4.69
CA VAL A 170 12.59 -6.85 -3.47
C VAL A 170 13.99 -6.35 -3.77
N SER A 171 14.37 -5.19 -3.20
CA SER A 171 15.75 -4.69 -3.26
C SER A 171 16.48 -4.93 -1.95
N GLY A 172 17.76 -5.29 -2.02
CA GLY A 172 18.60 -5.51 -0.83
C GLY A 172 20.07 -5.78 -1.18
N ASP A 173 20.91 -5.62 -0.16
CA ASP A 173 22.38 -5.76 -0.23
C ASP A 173 22.92 -6.98 0.54
N GLY A 174 22.00 -7.87 1.02
CA GLY A 174 22.42 -8.99 1.84
C GLY A 174 21.45 -10.19 1.86
N THR A 175 21.93 -11.28 2.46
CA THR A 175 21.15 -12.50 2.67
C THR A 175 20.19 -12.36 3.85
N ASN A 176 19.17 -13.21 3.89
CA ASN A 176 18.25 -13.30 5.04
C ASN A 176 19.01 -13.69 6.32
N THR A 177 18.87 -12.91 7.38
CA THR A 177 19.57 -13.15 8.65
C THR A 177 18.65 -13.49 9.82
N ASN A 178 17.33 -13.33 9.66
CA ASN A 178 16.34 -13.73 10.66
C ASN A 178 14.94 -13.93 10.06
N GLY A 179 14.05 -14.51 10.87
CA GLY A 179 12.67 -14.75 10.48
C GLY A 179 12.51 -15.87 9.46
N LYS A 180 11.39 -15.84 8.75
CA LYS A 180 10.99 -16.82 7.75
C LYS A 180 12.00 -16.91 6.61
N LEU A 181 12.22 -18.11 6.08
CA LEU A 181 13.03 -18.30 4.87
C LEU A 181 12.38 -17.62 3.67
N PRO A 182 13.15 -16.86 2.86
CA PRO A 182 12.63 -16.16 1.69
C PRO A 182 11.95 -17.10 0.69
N SER A 183 12.52 -18.28 0.44
CA SER A 183 11.97 -19.27 -0.47
C SER A 183 10.56 -19.74 -0.08
N VAL A 184 10.30 -19.90 1.22
CA VAL A 184 8.97 -20.27 1.73
C VAL A 184 7.94 -19.15 1.50
N ALA A 185 8.33 -17.90 1.76
CA ALA A 185 7.46 -16.74 1.52
C ALA A 185 7.22 -16.53 0.02
N ARG A 186 8.28 -16.64 -0.80
CA ARG A 186 8.20 -16.59 -2.27
C ARG A 186 7.23 -17.61 -2.83
N ASP A 187 7.37 -18.87 -2.44
CA ASP A 187 6.54 -19.96 -2.98
C ASP A 187 5.06 -19.75 -2.62
N ALA A 188 4.79 -19.27 -1.41
CA ALA A 188 3.44 -18.91 -0.99
C ALA A 188 2.86 -17.70 -1.78
N ALA A 189 3.67 -16.73 -2.16
CA ALA A 189 3.27 -15.60 -2.99
C ALA A 189 3.01 -16.02 -4.44
N VAL A 190 3.91 -16.85 -5.01
CA VAL A 190 3.79 -17.39 -6.37
C VAL A 190 2.54 -18.25 -6.51
N ALA A 191 2.18 -19.04 -5.50
CA ALA A 191 0.94 -19.81 -5.48
C ALA A 191 -0.32 -18.93 -5.54
N GLN A 192 -0.22 -17.65 -5.19
CA GLN A 192 -1.29 -16.64 -5.32
C GLN A 192 -1.22 -15.87 -6.65
N GLY A 193 -0.33 -16.25 -7.60
CA GLY A 193 -0.15 -15.58 -8.88
C GLY A 193 0.59 -14.24 -8.77
N ILE A 194 1.42 -14.06 -7.74
CA ILE A 194 2.28 -12.88 -7.57
C ILE A 194 3.66 -13.20 -8.14
N VAL A 195 4.21 -12.29 -8.92
CA VAL A 195 5.60 -12.38 -9.41
C VAL A 195 6.50 -11.63 -8.44
N ILE A 196 7.66 -12.20 -8.12
CA ILE A 196 8.66 -11.55 -7.28
C ILE A 196 9.95 -11.38 -8.08
N ASN A 197 10.38 -10.13 -8.24
CA ASN A 197 11.66 -9.77 -8.83
C ASN A 197 12.65 -9.34 -7.76
N GLY A 198 13.94 -9.44 -8.05
CA GLY A 198 15.01 -9.01 -7.16
C GLY A 198 15.84 -7.87 -7.75
N LEU A 199 16.23 -6.92 -6.92
CA LEU A 199 17.31 -5.98 -7.20
C LEU A 199 18.40 -6.13 -6.14
N VAL A 200 19.51 -6.67 -6.54
CA VAL A 200 20.68 -6.89 -5.68
C VAL A 200 21.63 -5.72 -5.80
N ILE A 201 21.98 -5.11 -4.68
CA ILE A 201 22.98 -4.05 -4.63
C ILE A 201 24.24 -4.68 -4.02
N LEU A 202 25.33 -4.66 -4.76
CA LEU A 202 26.60 -5.20 -4.28
C LEU A 202 27.29 -4.19 -3.37
N SER A 203 27.87 -4.68 -2.29
CA SER A 203 28.81 -3.91 -1.50
C SER A 203 30.23 -4.21 -1.99
N PRO A 204 31.10 -3.20 -2.15
CA PRO A 204 32.48 -3.43 -2.59
C PRO A 204 33.34 -4.15 -1.54
N VAL A 205 32.92 -4.12 -0.28
CA VAL A 205 33.63 -4.71 0.85
C VAL A 205 32.72 -5.63 1.64
N PRO A 206 33.16 -6.86 1.96
CA PRO A 206 32.41 -7.75 2.84
C PRO A 206 32.17 -7.12 4.20
N MET A 207 30.97 -7.32 4.76
CA MET A 207 30.64 -6.84 6.10
C MET A 207 31.58 -7.51 7.14
N PRO A 208 32.32 -6.75 7.96
CA PRO A 208 33.38 -7.30 8.81
C PRO A 208 32.93 -8.37 9.81
N TRP A 209 31.74 -8.24 10.38
CA TRP A 209 31.21 -9.18 11.38
C TRP A 209 30.34 -10.30 10.80
N ASN A 210 29.97 -10.20 9.52
CA ASN A 210 29.21 -11.23 8.80
C ASN A 210 29.48 -11.15 7.28
N PRO A 211 30.68 -11.54 6.82
CA PRO A 211 31.05 -11.41 5.42
C PRO A 211 30.15 -12.18 4.46
N TYR A 212 29.59 -13.32 4.88
CA TYR A 212 28.65 -14.09 4.05
C TYR A 212 27.27 -13.46 3.89
N HIS A 213 26.97 -12.40 4.64
CA HIS A 213 25.74 -11.66 4.46
C HIS A 213 25.72 -10.92 3.13
N THR A 214 26.75 -10.14 2.85
CA THR A 214 26.90 -9.38 1.60
C THR A 214 27.64 -10.15 0.49
N HIS A 215 28.47 -11.13 0.86
CA HIS A 215 29.27 -11.96 -0.05
C HIS A 215 29.05 -13.47 0.21
N PRO A 216 27.80 -13.98 0.01
CA PRO A 216 27.55 -15.40 0.21
C PRO A 216 28.29 -16.24 -0.84
N PRO A 217 28.56 -17.55 -0.55
CA PRO A 217 29.04 -18.49 -1.54
C PRO A 217 28.12 -18.49 -2.80
N GLY A 218 28.73 -18.42 -3.96
CA GLY A 218 27.98 -18.29 -5.22
C GLY A 218 27.53 -16.88 -5.59
N GLY A 219 27.71 -15.90 -4.69
CA GLY A 219 27.35 -14.50 -4.89
C GLY A 219 25.90 -14.16 -4.54
N LEU A 220 25.65 -12.91 -4.21
CA LEU A 220 24.35 -12.43 -3.75
C LEU A 220 23.28 -12.47 -4.86
N GLY A 221 23.65 -12.27 -6.12
CA GLY A 221 22.75 -12.41 -7.26
C GLY A 221 22.18 -13.83 -7.38
N ASN A 222 23.02 -14.86 -7.24
CA ASN A 222 22.55 -16.24 -7.23
C ASN A 222 21.69 -16.54 -6.02
N TYR A 223 22.03 -16.04 -4.84
CA TYR A 223 21.21 -16.17 -3.66
C TYR A 223 19.80 -15.63 -3.87
N PHE A 224 19.66 -14.43 -4.45
CA PHE A 224 18.35 -13.84 -4.77
C PHE A 224 17.60 -14.65 -5.84
N GLN A 225 18.30 -15.15 -6.86
CA GLN A 225 17.70 -15.97 -7.90
C GLN A 225 17.12 -17.27 -7.34
N GLU A 226 17.83 -17.93 -6.43
CA GLU A 226 17.42 -19.20 -5.84
C GLU A 226 16.36 -19.06 -4.74
N ASN A 227 16.44 -18.00 -3.95
CA ASN A 227 15.66 -17.88 -2.72
C ASN A 227 14.57 -16.78 -2.73
N VAL A 228 14.71 -15.74 -3.57
CA VAL A 228 13.85 -14.55 -3.50
C VAL A 228 12.98 -14.41 -4.74
N ALA A 229 13.57 -14.42 -5.94
CA ALA A 229 12.83 -14.28 -7.18
C ALA A 229 11.96 -15.50 -7.45
N GLY A 230 10.76 -15.29 -8.02
CA GLY A 230 9.84 -16.39 -8.33
C GLY A 230 8.60 -15.95 -9.11
N GLY A 231 7.97 -16.93 -9.74
CA GLY A 231 6.83 -16.72 -10.62
C GLY A 231 7.23 -16.58 -12.10
N PRO A 232 6.25 -16.66 -13.02
CA PRO A 232 6.51 -16.60 -14.47
C PRO A 232 7.15 -15.26 -14.87
N GLY A 233 8.28 -15.30 -15.56
CA GLY A 233 8.99 -14.10 -16.01
C GLY A 233 9.82 -13.40 -14.95
N SER A 234 9.86 -13.91 -13.71
CA SER A 234 10.68 -13.31 -12.65
C SER A 234 12.16 -13.21 -13.01
N PHE A 235 12.82 -12.19 -12.50
CA PHE A 235 14.25 -11.96 -12.76
C PHE A 235 14.94 -11.29 -11.57
N VAL A 236 16.25 -11.39 -11.57
CA VAL A 236 17.13 -10.65 -10.66
C VAL A 236 18.01 -9.71 -11.48
N MET A 237 18.09 -8.47 -11.04
CA MET A 237 19.04 -7.49 -11.55
C MET A 237 20.10 -7.25 -10.48
N VAL A 238 21.37 -7.19 -10.90
CA VAL A 238 22.50 -6.92 -10.00
C VAL A 238 23.06 -5.54 -10.35
N VAL A 239 23.32 -4.75 -9.32
CA VAL A 239 23.90 -3.41 -9.40
C VAL A 239 25.20 -3.41 -8.62
N GLU A 240 26.24 -2.82 -9.17
CA GLU A 240 27.56 -2.86 -8.57
C GLU A 240 27.68 -2.05 -7.28
N ASP A 241 26.88 -0.96 -7.19
CA ASP A 241 26.89 -0.07 -6.03
C ASP A 241 25.62 0.82 -5.99
N PHE A 242 25.45 1.55 -4.88
CA PHE A 242 24.35 2.52 -4.74
C PHE A 242 24.47 3.74 -5.67
N GLN A 243 25.64 4.07 -6.19
CA GLN A 243 25.83 5.18 -7.13
C GLN A 243 25.13 4.89 -8.47
N SER A 244 25.12 3.61 -8.88
CA SER A 244 24.46 3.14 -10.11
C SER A 244 22.97 2.86 -9.94
N PHE A 245 22.44 2.96 -8.71
CA PHE A 245 21.10 2.52 -8.34
C PHE A 245 19.99 3.21 -9.15
N ALA A 246 20.02 4.54 -9.28
CA ALA A 246 18.98 5.30 -9.98
C ALA A 246 18.78 4.84 -11.44
N TYR A 247 19.88 4.58 -12.13
CA TYR A 247 19.85 4.09 -13.51
C TYR A 247 19.34 2.65 -13.58
N ALA A 248 19.78 1.81 -12.66
CA ALA A 248 19.39 0.41 -12.61
C ALA A 248 17.90 0.24 -12.30
N ILE A 249 17.38 0.97 -11.31
CA ILE A 249 15.97 0.90 -10.94
C ILE A 249 15.06 1.43 -12.07
N ALA A 250 15.47 2.47 -12.80
CA ALA A 250 14.72 2.93 -13.96
C ALA A 250 14.62 1.86 -15.05
N ASN A 251 15.72 1.17 -15.36
CA ASN A 251 15.73 0.06 -16.30
C ASN A 251 14.89 -1.12 -15.83
N LYS A 252 14.98 -1.45 -14.54
CA LYS A 252 14.20 -2.51 -13.92
C LYS A 252 12.69 -2.22 -13.99
N LEU A 253 12.27 -0.99 -13.61
CA LEU A 253 10.88 -0.55 -13.70
C LEU A 253 10.34 -0.61 -15.13
N VAL A 254 11.13 -0.16 -16.12
CA VAL A 254 10.73 -0.28 -17.55
C VAL A 254 10.45 -1.73 -17.91
N ARG A 255 11.32 -2.67 -17.49
CA ARG A 255 11.14 -4.09 -17.76
C ARG A 255 9.89 -4.64 -17.07
N GLU A 256 9.71 -4.37 -15.77
CA GLU A 256 8.56 -4.84 -14.98
C GLU A 256 7.22 -4.34 -15.51
N ILE A 257 7.17 -3.08 -15.93
CA ILE A 257 5.96 -2.45 -16.43
C ILE A 257 5.63 -2.96 -17.85
N ALA A 258 6.65 -3.09 -18.72
CA ALA A 258 6.48 -3.49 -20.12
C ALA A 258 6.21 -5.00 -20.32
N GLU A 259 6.50 -5.86 -19.34
CA GLU A 259 6.25 -7.29 -19.47
C GLU A 259 4.75 -7.56 -19.69
N ALA A 260 4.43 -8.21 -20.83
CA ALA A 260 3.07 -8.64 -21.09
C ALA A 260 2.62 -9.72 -20.09
N PRO A 261 1.31 -9.82 -19.74
CA PRO A 261 0.83 -10.93 -18.93
C PRO A 261 1.23 -12.25 -19.58
N GLY A 262 1.84 -13.14 -18.80
CA GLY A 262 2.26 -14.45 -19.28
C GLY A 262 1.07 -15.20 -19.92
N PRO A 263 1.32 -16.13 -20.87
CA PRO A 263 0.28 -16.87 -21.56
C PRO A 263 -0.39 -17.87 -20.58
N GLY A 264 -1.34 -17.39 -19.81
CA GLY A 264 -2.06 -18.18 -18.79
C GLY A 264 -3.12 -17.42 -18.00
N ALA A 265 -3.21 -16.11 -18.13
CA ALA A 265 -4.20 -15.29 -17.47
C ALA A 265 -5.40 -15.02 -18.40
N ARG A 266 -6.16 -16.09 -18.74
CA ARG A 266 -7.49 -15.96 -19.35
C ARG A 266 -8.51 -16.72 -18.51
#